data_81cd721fe154c79dbb14fdf797b1b19a
#
_entry.id   81cd721fe154c79dbb14fdf797b1b19a
#
_cell.length_a   1.000
_cell.length_b   1.000
_cell.length_c   1.000
_cell.angle_alpha   90.00
_cell.angle_beta   90.00
_cell.angle_gamma   90.00
#
_symmetry.space_group_name_H-M   'P 1'
#
loop_
_entity.id
_entity.type
_entity.pdbx_description
1 polymer ?
#
loop_
_entity_poly.entity_id
_entity_poly.type
_entity_poly.pdbx_seq_one_letter_code
_entity_poly.pdbx_strand_id
1 'polypeptide(L)'
;FMFDLKNGSLPQVSYIITPIELSEHPPYTPNDGAWIQSHVANSLMKSQYWNRTVMIMNYDETGGFADHVMSPLSPKGTDGEWMEDPFDHKLGQQPVGPGYRVPFYVVSPWTRKGGVFTEIASHDSCILFLEKWSAAHGKNWTSKELNPWRRKHMSDLMSVFDFSKRDMSVPRLPHVSKAVSYTHLTLPTN
;
A
#
# COMPACT_ATOMS: atom_id res chain seq x y z
N PHE A 1 6.58 -11.91 11.36
CA PHE A 1 6.14 -12.33 10.03
C PHE A 1 6.97 -13.52 9.49
N MET A 2 8.30 -13.38 9.29
CA MET A 2 9.13 -14.46 8.71
C MET A 2 9.11 -15.72 9.57
N PHE A 3 9.13 -15.57 10.87
CA PHE A 3 8.99 -16.68 11.82
C PHE A 3 7.64 -17.37 11.66
N ASP A 4 6.54 -16.62 11.67
CA ASP A 4 5.19 -17.17 11.55
C ASP A 4 4.94 -17.81 10.18
N LEU A 5 5.48 -17.18 9.12
CA LEU A 5 5.41 -17.73 7.77
C LEU A 5 6.07 -19.12 7.69
N LYS A 6 7.23 -19.28 8.33
CA LYS A 6 7.97 -20.54 8.37
C LYS A 6 7.27 -21.60 9.23
N ASN A 7 6.72 -21.20 10.37
CA ASN A 7 6.15 -22.13 11.35
C ASN A 7 4.67 -22.42 11.14
N GLY A 8 4.04 -21.86 10.14
CA GLY A 8 2.62 -22.12 9.88
C GLY A 8 1.67 -21.38 10.81
N SER A 9 2.12 -20.32 11.49
CA SER A 9 1.35 -19.52 12.45
C SER A 9 1.01 -18.11 11.96
N LEU A 10 1.10 -17.87 10.64
CA LEU A 10 0.80 -16.55 10.07
C LEU A 10 -0.65 -16.16 10.34
N PRO A 11 -0.92 -15.00 10.95
CA PRO A 11 -2.27 -14.48 11.13
C PRO A 11 -3.00 -14.27 9.80
N GLN A 12 -4.34 -14.26 9.87
CA GLN A 12 -5.18 -14.03 8.69
C GLN A 12 -4.95 -12.65 8.05
N VAL A 13 -4.65 -11.64 8.87
CA VAL A 13 -4.25 -10.31 8.44
C VAL A 13 -2.94 -9.96 9.13
N SER A 14 -1.97 -9.51 8.35
CA SER A 14 -0.66 -9.09 8.84
C SER A 14 -0.31 -7.73 8.23
N TYR A 15 0.06 -6.78 9.08
CA TYR A 15 0.65 -5.53 8.65
C TYR A 15 2.16 -5.60 8.82
N ILE A 16 2.90 -5.26 7.77
CA ILE A 16 4.36 -5.22 7.79
C ILE A 16 4.76 -3.77 7.62
N ILE A 17 5.32 -3.19 8.67
CA ILE A 17 5.89 -1.85 8.66
C ILE A 17 7.39 -2.03 8.83
N THR A 18 8.15 -1.47 7.91
CA THR A 18 9.61 -1.59 7.92
C THR A 18 10.25 -0.57 8.85
N PRO A 19 11.42 -0.88 9.44
CA PRO A 19 12.22 0.15 10.07
C PRO A 19 12.68 1.17 9.01
N ILE A 20 12.97 2.39 9.47
CA ILE A 20 13.29 3.51 8.56
C ILE A 20 14.50 3.24 7.66
N GLU A 21 15.46 2.45 8.11
CA GLU A 21 16.66 2.06 7.36
C GLU A 21 16.34 1.15 6.15
N LEU A 22 15.16 0.56 6.11
CA LEU A 22 14.66 -0.26 5.01
C LEU A 22 13.48 0.40 4.29
N SER A 23 13.22 1.67 4.59
CA SER A 23 12.25 2.48 3.87
C SER A 23 12.92 3.11 2.62
N GLU A 24 12.12 3.76 1.80
CA GLU A 24 12.58 4.58 0.68
C GLU A 24 12.54 6.07 1.01
N HIS A 25 12.27 6.41 2.28
CA HIS A 25 12.24 7.78 2.76
C HIS A 25 13.65 8.36 2.83
N PRO A 26 13.91 9.57 2.32
CA PRO A 26 15.21 10.21 2.45
C PRO A 26 15.70 10.27 3.92
N PRO A 27 16.97 10.03 4.20
CA PRO A 27 18.10 9.87 3.29
C PRO A 27 18.33 8.44 2.76
N TYR A 28 17.45 7.49 3.06
CA TYR A 28 17.58 6.11 2.60
C TYR A 28 17.22 5.98 1.12
N THR A 29 17.71 4.93 0.48
CA THR A 29 17.60 4.78 -0.97
C THR A 29 16.44 3.89 -1.38
N PRO A 30 15.89 4.05 -2.60
CA PRO A 30 14.89 3.11 -3.12
C PRO A 30 15.36 1.66 -3.15
N ASN A 31 16.68 1.42 -3.19
CA ASN A 31 17.23 0.06 -3.14
C ASN A 31 17.00 -0.61 -1.78
N ASP A 32 16.98 0.15 -0.69
CA ASP A 32 16.77 -0.37 0.66
C ASP A 32 15.33 -0.90 0.81
N GLY A 33 14.35 -0.12 0.36
CA GLY A 33 12.96 -0.55 0.31
C GLY A 33 12.72 -1.68 -0.69
N ALA A 34 13.31 -1.61 -1.87
CA ALA A 34 13.21 -2.68 -2.87
C ALA A 34 13.73 -4.03 -2.35
N TRP A 35 14.79 -4.01 -1.52
CA TRP A 35 15.30 -5.23 -0.91
C TRP A 35 14.27 -5.88 0.01
N ILE A 36 13.70 -5.13 0.95
CA ILE A 36 12.71 -5.70 1.89
C ILE A 36 11.43 -6.15 1.18
N GLN A 37 10.97 -5.37 0.20
CA GLN A 37 9.81 -5.72 -0.63
C GLN A 37 10.05 -7.05 -1.35
N SER A 38 11.19 -7.18 -2.03
CA SER A 38 11.57 -8.41 -2.72
C SER A 38 11.71 -9.59 -1.75
N HIS A 39 12.27 -9.35 -0.57
CA HIS A 39 12.46 -10.39 0.45
C HIS A 39 11.12 -10.92 0.97
N VAL A 40 10.19 -10.04 1.31
CA VAL A 40 8.84 -10.39 1.79
C VAL A 40 8.07 -11.13 0.69
N ALA A 41 8.02 -10.56 -0.52
CA ALA A 41 7.28 -11.16 -1.63
C ALA A 41 7.82 -12.55 -2.01
N ASN A 42 9.13 -12.71 -2.14
CA ASN A 42 9.75 -14.01 -2.45
C ASN A 42 9.49 -15.05 -1.35
N SER A 43 9.54 -14.65 -0.09
CA SER A 43 9.30 -15.56 1.03
C SER A 43 7.85 -16.02 1.06
N LEU A 44 6.91 -15.10 0.82
CA LEU A 44 5.48 -15.40 0.75
C LEU A 44 5.16 -16.32 -0.43
N MET A 45 5.65 -16.00 -1.63
CA MET A 45 5.39 -16.79 -2.84
C MET A 45 5.95 -18.22 -2.78
N LYS A 46 6.97 -18.45 -1.97
CA LYS A 46 7.57 -19.78 -1.74
C LYS A 46 6.96 -20.51 -0.54
N SER A 47 6.05 -19.89 0.19
CA SER A 47 5.48 -20.46 1.41
C SER A 47 4.24 -21.32 1.14
N GLN A 48 3.84 -22.09 2.14
CA GLN A 48 2.57 -22.83 2.14
C GLN A 48 1.33 -21.93 2.08
N TYR A 49 1.47 -20.62 2.33
CA TYR A 49 0.37 -19.65 2.32
C TYR A 49 0.10 -19.04 0.94
N TRP A 50 1.00 -19.20 -0.02
CA TRP A 50 0.88 -18.56 -1.32
C TRP A 50 -0.47 -18.83 -2.00
N ASN A 51 -0.97 -20.05 -1.89
CA ASN A 51 -2.22 -20.47 -2.53
C ASN A 51 -3.50 -19.77 -2.00
N ARG A 52 -3.40 -18.98 -0.95
CA ARG A 52 -4.54 -18.33 -0.28
C ARG A 52 -4.21 -16.93 0.26
N THR A 53 -3.23 -16.27 -0.32
CA THR A 53 -2.76 -14.96 0.16
C THR A 53 -2.92 -13.89 -0.89
N VAL A 54 -3.30 -12.72 -0.42
CA VAL A 54 -3.21 -11.46 -1.12
C VAL A 54 -2.19 -10.62 -0.37
N MET A 55 -1.15 -10.17 -1.06
CA MET A 55 -0.19 -9.18 -0.56
C MET A 55 -0.48 -7.86 -1.24
N ILE A 56 -0.81 -6.86 -0.47
CA ILE A 56 -0.99 -5.48 -0.92
C ILE A 56 0.25 -4.71 -0.49
N MET A 57 0.86 -4.04 -1.43
CA MET A 57 1.97 -3.15 -1.17
C MET A 57 1.54 -1.73 -1.50
N ASN A 58 1.61 -0.87 -0.50
CA ASN A 58 1.09 0.48 -0.54
C ASN A 58 2.10 1.42 0.13
N TYR A 59 2.49 2.45 -0.61
CA TYR A 59 3.33 3.51 -0.05
C TYR A 59 2.46 4.45 0.77
N ASP A 60 3.00 4.94 1.86
CA ASP A 60 2.30 5.83 2.80
C ASP A 60 2.16 7.24 2.21
N GLU A 61 3.18 7.74 1.51
CA GLU A 61 3.20 9.06 0.91
C GLU A 61 4.21 9.12 -0.24
N THR A 62 4.38 10.28 -0.87
CA THR A 62 5.15 10.45 -2.12
C THR A 62 6.65 10.64 -1.91
N GLY A 63 7.16 10.68 -0.68
CA GLY A 63 8.56 11.01 -0.40
C GLY A 63 8.95 12.45 -0.74
N GLY A 64 7.98 13.35 -0.87
CA GLY A 64 8.19 14.74 -1.30
C GLY A 64 8.28 14.93 -2.80
N PHE A 65 8.06 13.87 -3.61
CA PHE A 65 8.01 13.98 -5.07
C PHE A 65 6.65 14.46 -5.54
N ALA A 66 6.66 15.36 -6.53
CA ALA A 66 5.45 15.84 -7.18
C ALA A 66 4.94 14.85 -8.23
N ASP A 67 3.63 14.95 -8.54
CA ASP A 67 3.00 14.23 -9.64
C ASP A 67 2.46 15.24 -10.66
N HIS A 68 2.29 14.82 -11.91
CA HIS A 68 1.72 15.59 -12.99
C HIS A 68 0.23 15.31 -13.23
N VAL A 69 -0.38 14.44 -12.43
CA VAL A 69 -1.79 14.09 -12.49
C VAL A 69 -2.52 14.68 -11.30
N MET A 70 -3.58 15.42 -11.57
CA MET A 70 -4.47 15.93 -10.54
C MET A 70 -5.22 14.79 -9.88
N SER A 71 -5.18 14.76 -8.56
CA SER A 71 -5.99 13.83 -7.79
C SER A 71 -7.48 14.18 -7.88
N PRO A 72 -8.39 13.21 -7.79
CA PRO A 72 -9.80 13.48 -7.73
C PRO A 72 -10.12 14.25 -6.45
N LEU A 73 -10.85 15.34 -6.58
CA LEU A 73 -11.33 16.13 -5.46
C LEU A 73 -12.82 15.93 -5.27
N SER A 74 -13.26 15.93 -4.02
CA SER A 74 -14.66 15.96 -3.67
C SER A 74 -15.27 17.33 -4.01
N PRO A 75 -16.59 17.43 -4.20
CA PRO A 75 -17.26 18.73 -4.23
C PRO A 75 -16.90 19.57 -3.00
N LYS A 76 -16.72 20.88 -3.21
CA LYS A 76 -16.40 21.80 -2.12
C LYS A 76 -17.45 21.70 -1.01
N GLY A 77 -16.98 21.63 0.24
CA GLY A 77 -17.84 21.51 1.42
C GLY A 77 -18.28 20.09 1.74
N THR A 78 -17.72 19.08 1.06
CA THR A 78 -17.94 17.66 1.46
C THR A 78 -17.33 17.43 2.85
N ASP A 79 -18.13 16.92 3.76
CA ASP A 79 -17.70 16.65 5.14
C ASP A 79 -16.48 15.73 5.19
N GLY A 80 -15.46 16.12 5.95
CA GLY A 80 -14.21 15.38 6.11
C GLY A 80 -13.24 15.49 4.94
N GLU A 81 -13.61 16.16 3.83
CA GLU A 81 -12.75 16.36 2.65
C GLU A 81 -12.24 17.79 2.49
N TRP A 82 -12.79 18.71 3.25
CA TRP A 82 -12.43 20.12 3.20
C TRP A 82 -12.22 20.66 4.61
N MET A 83 -11.24 21.51 4.77
CA MET A 83 -10.94 22.19 6.03
C MET A 83 -10.64 23.65 5.78
N GLU A 84 -10.87 24.48 6.79
CA GLU A 84 -10.41 25.86 6.76
C GLU A 84 -8.88 25.88 6.71
N ASP A 85 -8.31 26.84 5.96
CA ASP A 85 -6.86 27.03 5.91
C ASP A 85 -6.29 27.08 7.33
N PRO A 86 -5.44 26.12 7.74
CA PRO A 86 -5.00 25.99 9.12
C PRO A 86 -3.92 27.02 9.53
N PHE A 87 -3.40 27.81 8.57
CA PHE A 87 -2.29 28.71 8.85
C PHE A 87 -2.75 30.13 9.14
N ASP A 88 -3.30 30.82 8.14
CA ASP A 88 -3.67 32.22 8.30
C ASP A 88 -5.10 32.53 7.83
N HIS A 89 -5.86 31.51 7.50
CA HIS A 89 -7.28 31.57 7.06
C HIS A 89 -7.53 32.43 5.81
N LYS A 90 -6.46 32.81 5.08
CA LYS A 90 -6.61 33.66 3.89
C LYS A 90 -7.12 32.90 2.68
N LEU A 91 -6.84 31.60 2.61
CA LEU A 91 -7.24 30.77 1.48
C LEU A 91 -8.66 30.18 1.66
N GLY A 92 -9.27 30.36 2.85
CA GLY A 92 -10.57 29.78 3.16
C GLY A 92 -10.56 28.25 3.12
N GLN A 93 -11.64 27.65 2.64
CA GLN A 93 -11.79 26.20 2.55
C GLN A 93 -10.82 25.59 1.54
N GLN A 94 -9.96 24.69 2.02
CA GLN A 94 -8.99 23.95 1.24
C GLN A 94 -9.30 22.44 1.24
N PRO A 95 -9.04 21.71 0.14
CA PRO A 95 -9.20 20.26 0.13
C PRO A 95 -8.16 19.58 1.00
N VAL A 96 -8.58 18.59 1.77
CA VAL A 96 -7.71 17.76 2.62
C VAL A 96 -6.96 16.69 1.81
N GLY A 97 -7.51 16.25 0.72
CA GLY A 97 -6.94 15.23 -0.16
C GLY A 97 -7.96 14.70 -1.16
N PRO A 98 -7.66 13.62 -1.90
CA PRO A 98 -6.39 12.88 -1.99
C PRO A 98 -5.20 13.69 -2.48
N GLY A 99 -3.99 13.30 -2.02
CA GLY A 99 -2.73 13.88 -2.49
C GLY A 99 -2.27 13.27 -3.82
N TYR A 100 -0.97 13.40 -4.11
CA TYR A 100 -0.36 12.82 -5.30
C TYR A 100 -0.41 11.29 -5.28
N ARG A 101 -0.34 10.69 -6.48
CA ARG A 101 -0.32 9.23 -6.58
C ARG A 101 0.93 8.65 -5.93
N VAL A 102 0.75 7.51 -5.29
CA VAL A 102 1.83 6.71 -4.71
C VAL A 102 1.91 5.34 -5.39
N PRO A 103 3.07 4.69 -5.41
CA PRO A 103 3.16 3.33 -5.90
C PRO A 103 2.24 2.39 -5.11
N PHE A 104 1.53 1.54 -5.86
CA PHE A 104 0.61 0.57 -5.31
C PHE A 104 0.60 -0.69 -6.17
N TYR A 105 0.72 -1.85 -5.58
CA TYR A 105 0.57 -3.12 -6.30
C TYR A 105 0.06 -4.25 -5.41
N VAL A 106 -0.60 -5.18 -6.07
CA VAL A 106 -1.19 -6.36 -5.45
C VAL A 106 -0.54 -7.62 -6.02
N VAL A 107 -0.03 -8.46 -5.14
CA VAL A 107 0.64 -9.72 -5.48
C VAL A 107 -0.19 -10.88 -4.95
N SER A 108 -0.71 -11.69 -5.84
CA SER A 108 -1.57 -12.81 -5.49
C SER A 108 -1.64 -13.82 -6.65
N PRO A 109 -1.94 -15.10 -6.40
CA PRO A 109 -2.26 -16.05 -7.46
C PRO A 109 -3.45 -15.65 -8.33
N TRP A 110 -4.31 -14.76 -7.87
CA TRP A 110 -5.51 -14.31 -8.58
C TRP A 110 -5.33 -12.97 -9.32
N THR A 111 -4.17 -12.30 -9.17
CA THR A 111 -3.86 -11.05 -9.88
C THR A 111 -2.89 -11.23 -11.04
N ARG A 112 -2.51 -12.46 -11.33
CA ARG A 112 -1.54 -12.76 -12.38
C ARG A 112 -2.09 -12.46 -13.78
N LYS A 113 -1.23 -11.91 -14.59
CA LYS A 113 -1.26 -11.53 -16.00
C LYS A 113 -0.68 -10.14 -16.23
N GLY A 114 -0.17 -9.49 -15.17
CA GLY A 114 0.45 -8.16 -15.29
C GLY A 114 -0.56 -7.07 -15.74
N GLY A 115 -1.79 -7.15 -15.25
CA GLY A 115 -2.79 -6.13 -15.53
C GLY A 115 -2.47 -4.80 -14.87
N VAL A 116 -2.98 -3.72 -15.43
CA VAL A 116 -2.97 -2.39 -14.84
C VAL A 116 -4.35 -2.10 -14.27
N PHE A 117 -4.41 -1.79 -12.99
CA PHE A 117 -5.62 -1.36 -12.32
C PHE A 117 -5.86 0.12 -12.58
N THR A 118 -7.03 0.49 -13.10
CA THR A 118 -7.33 1.85 -13.55
C THR A 118 -8.46 2.53 -12.80
N GLU A 119 -9.09 1.85 -11.84
CA GLU A 119 -10.09 2.48 -10.97
C GLU A 119 -9.41 3.44 -9.99
N ILE A 120 -10.18 4.41 -9.50
CA ILE A 120 -9.70 5.33 -8.48
C ILE A 120 -9.52 4.56 -7.16
N ALA A 121 -8.31 4.53 -6.65
CA ALA A 121 -7.98 3.93 -5.37
C ALA A 121 -7.23 4.93 -4.47
N SER A 122 -7.41 4.77 -3.18
CA SER A 122 -6.68 5.48 -2.13
C SER A 122 -6.29 4.51 -1.02
N HIS A 123 -5.65 4.98 0.04
CA HIS A 123 -5.40 4.16 1.23
C HIS A 123 -6.69 3.55 1.79
N ASP A 124 -7.82 4.25 1.67
CA ASP A 124 -9.15 3.78 2.09
C ASP A 124 -9.55 2.49 1.36
N SER A 125 -9.06 2.29 0.13
CA SER A 125 -9.36 1.09 -0.67
C SER A 125 -8.88 -0.19 0.00
N CYS A 126 -7.78 -0.14 0.75
CA CYS A 126 -7.32 -1.28 1.55
C CYS A 126 -8.29 -1.59 2.69
N ILE A 127 -8.87 -0.57 3.30
CA ILE A 127 -9.88 -0.72 4.36
C ILE A 127 -11.18 -1.30 3.77
N LEU A 128 -11.63 -0.75 2.64
CA LEU A 128 -12.81 -1.27 1.93
C LEU A 128 -12.64 -2.73 1.52
N PHE A 129 -11.46 -3.11 1.05
CA PHE A 129 -11.13 -4.51 0.76
C PHE A 129 -11.21 -5.40 2.01
N LEU A 130 -10.66 -4.95 3.15
CA LEU A 130 -10.75 -5.69 4.41
C LEU A 130 -12.18 -5.81 4.92
N GLU A 131 -13.02 -4.81 4.72
CA GLU A 131 -14.46 -4.90 5.03
C GLU A 131 -15.13 -6.01 4.20
N LYS A 132 -14.86 -6.06 2.89
CA LYS A 132 -15.38 -7.13 2.01
C LYS A 132 -14.87 -8.50 2.42
N TRP A 133 -13.57 -8.60 2.70
CA TRP A 133 -12.97 -9.84 3.16
C TRP A 133 -13.57 -10.30 4.50
N SER A 134 -13.75 -9.39 5.44
CA SER A 134 -14.35 -9.67 6.76
C SER A 134 -15.81 -10.17 6.61
N ALA A 135 -16.59 -9.51 5.76
CA ALA A 135 -17.97 -9.91 5.48
C ALA A 135 -18.03 -11.31 4.85
N ALA A 136 -17.14 -11.64 3.93
CA ALA A 136 -17.04 -12.98 3.35
C ALA A 136 -16.70 -14.07 4.39
N HIS A 137 -16.13 -13.69 5.52
CA HIS A 137 -15.85 -14.57 6.67
C HIS A 137 -16.96 -14.50 7.78
N GLY A 138 -18.11 -13.94 7.46
CA GLY A 138 -19.24 -13.84 8.39
C GLY A 138 -19.07 -12.77 9.48
N LYS A 139 -18.17 -11.81 9.29
CA LYS A 139 -17.91 -10.73 10.24
C LYS A 139 -18.30 -9.39 9.60
N ASN A 140 -19.35 -8.78 10.08
CA ASN A 140 -19.82 -7.47 9.60
C ASN A 140 -19.05 -6.34 10.30
N TRP A 141 -17.81 -6.18 9.93
CA TRP A 141 -17.00 -5.05 10.39
C TRP A 141 -16.97 -3.94 9.33
N THR A 142 -17.15 -2.70 9.76
CA THR A 142 -17.01 -1.50 8.92
C THR A 142 -16.26 -0.42 9.69
N SER A 143 -15.35 0.26 9.02
CA SER A 143 -14.65 1.41 9.58
C SER A 143 -15.59 2.61 9.67
N LYS A 144 -15.55 3.33 10.77
CA LYS A 144 -16.28 4.60 10.95
C LYS A 144 -15.51 5.80 10.40
N GLU A 145 -14.23 5.61 10.08
CA GLU A 145 -13.34 6.69 9.64
C GLU A 145 -13.54 7.05 8.17
N LEU A 146 -14.15 6.16 7.37
CA LEU A 146 -14.40 6.43 5.97
C LEU A 146 -15.71 7.18 5.80
N ASN A 147 -15.61 8.41 5.30
CA ASN A 147 -16.77 9.21 4.99
C ASN A 147 -17.57 8.68 3.78
N PRO A 148 -18.83 9.11 3.57
CA PRO A 148 -19.68 8.62 2.48
C PRO A 148 -19.10 8.88 1.08
N TRP A 149 -18.39 10.00 0.90
CA TRP A 149 -17.78 10.31 -0.39
C TRP A 149 -16.68 9.33 -0.75
N ARG A 150 -15.76 9.04 0.20
CA ARG A 150 -14.71 8.04 0.01
C ARG A 150 -15.26 6.67 -0.29
N ARG A 151 -16.27 6.22 0.47
CA ARG A 151 -16.94 4.93 0.24
C ARG A 151 -17.56 4.80 -1.14
N LYS A 152 -18.06 5.89 -1.70
CA LYS A 152 -18.71 5.90 -3.01
C LYS A 152 -17.72 5.95 -4.17
N HIS A 153 -16.61 6.64 -3.99
CA HIS A 153 -15.72 7.00 -5.11
C HIS A 153 -14.40 6.25 -5.13
N MET A 154 -14.00 5.65 -4.02
CA MET A 154 -12.79 4.82 -3.97
C MET A 154 -13.14 3.36 -4.23
N SER A 155 -12.33 2.69 -5.04
CA SER A 155 -12.49 1.26 -5.32
C SER A 155 -12.31 0.42 -4.05
N ASP A 156 -13.05 -0.67 -3.94
CA ASP A 156 -12.85 -1.69 -2.91
C ASP A 156 -11.83 -2.77 -3.31
N LEU A 157 -11.11 -2.56 -4.40
CA LEU A 157 -10.09 -3.44 -4.99
C LEU A 157 -10.58 -4.82 -5.44
N MET A 158 -11.87 -5.12 -5.38
CA MET A 158 -12.37 -6.45 -5.76
C MET A 158 -12.14 -6.76 -7.23
N SER A 159 -12.18 -5.76 -8.11
CA SER A 159 -11.94 -5.90 -9.55
C SER A 159 -10.47 -6.16 -9.92
N VAL A 160 -9.55 -6.05 -8.95
CA VAL A 160 -8.13 -6.44 -9.13
C VAL A 160 -7.98 -7.94 -9.33
N PHE A 161 -8.95 -8.74 -8.86
CA PHE A 161 -8.85 -10.18 -8.79
C PHE A 161 -9.69 -10.89 -9.87
N ASP A 162 -9.12 -11.91 -10.49
CA ASP A 162 -9.83 -12.90 -11.26
C ASP A 162 -9.85 -14.22 -10.51
N PHE A 163 -10.85 -14.43 -9.68
CA PHE A 163 -11.00 -15.64 -8.87
C PHE A 163 -11.35 -16.90 -9.71
N SER A 164 -11.67 -16.76 -10.99
CA SER A 164 -11.91 -17.88 -11.89
C SER A 164 -10.62 -18.55 -12.38
N LYS A 165 -9.50 -17.83 -12.33
CA LYS A 165 -8.22 -18.28 -12.87
C LYS A 165 -7.08 -18.06 -11.89
N ARG A 166 -6.80 -19.09 -11.10
CA ARG A 166 -5.66 -19.09 -10.20
C ARG A 166 -4.38 -19.49 -10.91
N ASP A 167 -3.34 -18.67 -10.82
CA ASP A 167 -2.00 -18.99 -11.31
C ASP A 167 -1.02 -19.11 -10.14
N MET A 168 -0.60 -20.30 -9.84
CA MET A 168 0.32 -20.65 -8.75
C MET A 168 1.79 -20.48 -9.09
N SER A 169 2.13 -20.19 -10.36
CA SER A 169 3.52 -20.02 -10.73
C SER A 169 4.14 -18.83 -9.98
N VAL A 170 5.40 -18.98 -9.62
CA VAL A 170 6.16 -17.95 -8.90
C VAL A 170 6.94 -17.12 -9.92
N PRO A 171 6.64 -15.82 -10.10
CA PRO A 171 7.42 -14.98 -11.00
C PRO A 171 8.84 -14.81 -10.45
N ARG A 172 9.80 -14.74 -11.36
CA ARG A 172 11.16 -14.35 -10.99
C ARG A 172 11.22 -12.84 -10.79
N LEU A 173 11.46 -12.41 -9.57
CA LEU A 173 11.70 -11.01 -9.30
C LEU A 173 13.12 -10.61 -9.68
N PRO A 174 13.36 -9.34 -10.03
CA PRO A 174 14.71 -8.82 -10.19
C PRO A 174 15.57 -9.06 -8.93
N HIS A 175 16.86 -9.25 -9.14
CA HIS A 175 17.79 -9.36 -8.03
C HIS A 175 17.97 -7.96 -7.41
N VAL A 176 17.80 -7.88 -6.10
CA VAL A 176 18.09 -6.68 -5.31
C VAL A 176 19.14 -7.04 -4.28
N SER A 177 20.22 -6.29 -4.22
CA SER A 177 21.26 -6.44 -3.20
C SER A 177 20.67 -6.17 -1.81
N LYS A 178 21.22 -6.85 -0.80
CA LYS A 178 20.86 -6.50 0.58
C LYS A 178 21.19 -5.02 0.82
N ALA A 179 20.27 -4.32 1.49
CA ALA A 179 20.53 -2.96 1.95
C ALA A 179 21.85 -2.89 2.70
N VAL A 180 22.70 -1.95 2.31
CA VAL A 180 23.96 -1.70 3.01
C VAL A 180 23.65 -0.78 4.18
N SER A 181 23.92 -1.23 5.39
CA SER A 181 23.94 -0.34 6.55
C SER A 181 25.01 0.72 6.30
N TYR A 182 24.62 1.94 6.01
CA TYR A 182 25.55 3.08 5.95
C TYR A 182 26.00 3.36 7.37
N THR A 183 27.15 2.81 7.76
CA THR A 183 27.92 3.39 8.84
C THR A 183 28.26 4.80 8.40
N HIS A 184 27.91 5.80 9.22
CA HIS A 184 28.18 7.22 8.95
C HIS A 184 29.55 7.41 8.32
N LEU A 185 29.57 7.84 7.08
CA LEU A 185 30.74 8.47 6.50
C LEU A 185 30.90 9.78 7.27
N THR A 186 31.72 9.76 8.32
CA THR A 186 32.22 10.99 8.90
C THR A 186 33.02 11.68 7.82
N LEU A 187 32.49 12.78 7.28
CA LEU A 187 33.28 13.64 6.43
C LEU A 187 34.55 14.05 7.21
N PRO A 188 35.73 13.97 6.60
CA PRO A 188 36.95 14.47 7.26
C PRO A 188 36.71 15.94 7.57
N THR A 189 36.70 16.28 8.84
CA THR A 189 36.79 17.67 9.29
C THR A 189 38.23 18.17 8.98
N ASN A 190 38.35 18.99 7.96
CA ASN A 190 39.59 19.80 7.74
C ASN A 190 39.67 20.86 8.82
#